data_eab4ac683a8c928651f40ec4eae393f6
#
_entry.id   eab4ac683a8c928651f40ec4eae393f6
#
_cell.length_a   1.000
_cell.length_b   1.000
_cell.length_c   1.000
_cell.angle_alpha   90.00
_cell.angle_beta   90.00
_cell.angle_gamma   90.00
#
_symmetry.space_group_name_H-M   'P 1'
#
loop_
_entity.id
_entity.type
_entity.pdbx_description
1 polymer ?
#
loop_
_entity_poly.entity_id
_entity_poly.type
_entity_poly.pdbx_seq_one_letter_code
_entity_poly.pdbx_strand_id
1 'polypeptide(L)'
;SAACGDSADHVLANRVQLIELARLPSEPCWMRQTHGTDVVRFDAPAVCAPAADAAVSAVPGVVLAILTADCLPVLFTAHDGSEIAAAHAGWRGLSAGVLEATVTAMRTAPSQLQAWLGPAAGPHAYEVGAEVRDAFVSMDPKAALAFERTRPGHWLCDLYRLARQRLASAGVTAIYGGHFCTISAPEQWYSHRRDGCSGRMASVIYRKA
;
A
#
# COMPACT_ATOMS: atom_id res chain seq x y z
N SER A 1 3.13 -15.94 3.01
CA SER A 1 4.32 -15.09 2.80
C SER A 1 5.49 -15.59 3.63
N ALA A 2 6.69 -15.68 3.04
CA ALA A 2 7.90 -16.13 3.76
C ALA A 2 8.21 -15.27 5.00
N ALA A 3 7.98 -13.96 4.93
CA ALA A 3 8.13 -13.04 6.05
C ALA A 3 7.19 -13.32 7.25
N CYS A 4 6.22 -14.23 7.09
CA CYS A 4 5.24 -14.59 8.12
C CYS A 4 5.44 -16.04 8.61
N GLY A 5 6.59 -16.66 8.33
CA GLY A 5 6.89 -18.02 8.74
C GLY A 5 6.20 -19.11 7.89
N ASP A 6 5.67 -18.76 6.73
CA ASP A 6 5.06 -19.69 5.78
C ASP A 6 6.14 -20.52 5.05
N SER A 7 5.80 -21.74 4.65
CA SER A 7 6.71 -22.61 3.91
C SER A 7 7.05 -22.01 2.55
N ALA A 8 8.30 -22.12 2.12
CA ALA A 8 8.75 -21.62 0.82
C ALA A 8 7.96 -22.24 -0.34
N ASP A 9 7.64 -23.53 -0.25
CA ASP A 9 6.89 -24.26 -1.27
C ASP A 9 5.45 -23.75 -1.38
N HIS A 10 4.79 -23.48 -0.26
CA HIS A 10 3.45 -22.90 -0.24
C HIS A 10 3.46 -21.47 -0.81
N VAL A 11 4.48 -20.67 -0.48
CA VAL A 11 4.62 -19.31 -1.04
C VAL A 11 4.80 -19.38 -2.54
N LEU A 12 5.62 -20.29 -3.05
CA LEU A 12 5.83 -20.47 -4.49
C LEU A 12 4.55 -20.91 -5.19
N ALA A 13 3.87 -21.93 -4.66
CA ALA A 13 2.60 -22.42 -5.21
C ALA A 13 1.53 -21.31 -5.29
N ASN A 14 1.39 -20.52 -4.22
CA ASN A 14 0.45 -19.39 -4.17
C ASN A 14 0.82 -18.27 -5.18
N ARG A 15 2.11 -18.03 -5.43
CA ARG A 15 2.55 -17.06 -6.43
C ARG A 15 2.24 -17.53 -7.84
N VAL A 16 2.45 -18.82 -8.15
CA VAL A 16 2.08 -19.43 -9.43
C VAL A 16 0.58 -19.30 -9.66
N GLN A 17 -0.24 -19.67 -8.67
CA GLN A 17 -1.69 -19.52 -8.73
C GLN A 17 -2.12 -18.06 -8.95
N LEU A 18 -1.48 -17.09 -8.31
CA LEU A 18 -1.77 -15.66 -8.52
C LEU A 18 -1.55 -15.27 -9.97
N ILE A 19 -0.43 -15.68 -10.56
CA ILE A 19 -0.10 -15.38 -11.97
C ILE A 19 -1.17 -15.96 -12.90
N GLU A 20 -1.54 -17.21 -12.69
CA GLU A 20 -2.53 -17.92 -13.52
C GLU A 20 -3.94 -17.32 -13.39
N LEU A 21 -4.44 -17.16 -12.15
CA LEU A 21 -5.80 -16.67 -11.87
C LEU A 21 -5.99 -15.21 -12.30
N ALA A 22 -4.99 -14.36 -12.05
CA ALA A 22 -5.03 -12.95 -12.44
C ALA A 22 -4.53 -12.71 -13.88
N ARG A 23 -4.09 -13.76 -14.59
CA ARG A 23 -3.55 -13.70 -15.97
C ARG A 23 -2.47 -12.62 -16.08
N LEU A 24 -1.55 -12.62 -15.13
CA LEU A 24 -0.48 -11.63 -15.12
C LEU A 24 0.50 -11.87 -16.27
N PRO A 25 1.00 -10.83 -16.94
CA PRO A 25 1.90 -10.96 -18.07
C PRO A 25 3.32 -11.43 -17.70
N SER A 26 3.70 -11.28 -16.42
CA SER A 26 4.99 -11.72 -15.88
C SER A 26 4.87 -12.01 -14.39
N GLU A 27 5.93 -12.58 -13.82
CA GLU A 27 6.05 -12.69 -12.37
C GLU A 27 6.05 -11.27 -11.75
N PRO A 28 5.30 -11.03 -10.66
CA PRO A 28 5.33 -9.75 -9.96
C PRO A 28 6.72 -9.42 -9.41
N CYS A 29 7.12 -8.17 -9.57
CA CYS A 29 8.33 -7.62 -8.97
C CYS A 29 8.11 -7.47 -7.46
N TRP A 30 8.51 -8.48 -6.71
CA TRP A 30 8.38 -8.49 -5.26
C TRP A 30 9.39 -7.55 -4.60
N MET A 31 9.01 -6.98 -3.47
CA MET A 31 9.89 -6.16 -2.62
C MET A 31 9.97 -6.74 -1.21
N ARG A 32 11.07 -6.51 -0.54
CA ARG A 32 11.19 -6.71 0.90
C ARG A 32 10.75 -5.43 1.59
N GLN A 33 9.45 -5.35 1.90
CA GLN A 33 8.81 -4.20 2.54
C GLN A 33 9.35 -4.00 3.96
N THR A 34 9.77 -2.78 4.28
CA THR A 34 10.46 -2.40 5.52
C THR A 34 9.68 -1.40 6.36
N HIS A 35 8.49 -0.97 5.89
CA HIS A 35 7.69 0.12 6.43
C HIS A 35 8.40 1.48 6.36
N GLY A 36 9.32 1.63 5.39
CA GLY A 36 10.07 2.85 5.07
C GLY A 36 9.43 3.67 3.96
N THR A 37 10.27 4.47 3.29
CA THR A 37 9.88 5.37 2.20
C THR A 37 10.66 5.13 0.92
N ASP A 38 11.51 4.10 0.87
CA ASP A 38 12.31 3.79 -0.29
C ASP A 38 11.44 3.38 -1.47
N VAL A 39 11.76 3.92 -2.64
CA VAL A 39 11.08 3.66 -3.90
C VAL A 39 12.06 3.07 -4.90
N VAL A 40 11.69 1.96 -5.53
CA VAL A 40 12.48 1.33 -6.59
C VAL A 40 11.81 1.52 -7.95
N ARG A 41 12.61 1.72 -8.99
CA ARG A 41 12.14 1.70 -10.37
C ARG A 41 12.46 0.34 -11.00
N PHE A 42 11.45 -0.26 -11.63
CA PHE A 42 11.60 -1.48 -12.41
C PHE A 42 11.46 -1.15 -13.90
N ASP A 43 12.56 -1.30 -14.64
CA ASP A 43 12.63 -1.13 -16.10
C ASP A 43 12.56 -2.46 -16.85
N ALA A 44 12.42 -3.57 -16.13
CA ALA A 44 12.17 -4.93 -16.63
C ALA A 44 11.55 -5.78 -15.51
N PRO A 45 10.89 -6.93 -15.83
CA PRO A 45 10.55 -7.92 -14.83
C PRO A 45 11.79 -8.34 -14.03
N ALA A 46 11.69 -8.39 -12.69
CA ALA A 46 12.82 -8.65 -11.83
C ALA A 46 12.52 -9.75 -10.82
N VAL A 47 13.46 -10.69 -10.67
CA VAL A 47 13.38 -11.79 -9.69
C VAL A 47 14.00 -11.46 -8.34
N CYS A 48 14.81 -10.39 -8.24
CA CYS A 48 15.37 -9.92 -6.97
C CYS A 48 14.30 -9.10 -6.20
N ALA A 49 14.30 -9.22 -4.87
CA ALA A 49 13.40 -8.48 -3.99
C ALA A 49 14.19 -7.37 -3.26
N PRO A 50 14.33 -6.16 -3.85
CA PRO A 50 15.01 -5.04 -3.21
C PRO A 50 14.26 -4.63 -1.94
N ALA A 51 15.01 -4.02 -0.99
CA ALA A 51 14.40 -3.38 0.17
C ALA A 51 13.76 -2.08 -0.28
N ALA A 52 12.43 -2.04 -0.32
CA ALA A 52 11.64 -0.86 -0.66
C ALA A 52 10.19 -1.05 -0.23
N ASP A 53 9.48 0.05 -0.07
CA ASP A 53 8.05 0.06 0.26
C ASP A 53 7.20 0.64 -0.88
N ALA A 54 7.83 1.10 -1.96
CA ALA A 54 7.12 1.50 -3.17
C ALA A 54 7.93 1.15 -4.42
N ALA A 55 7.21 1.01 -5.53
CA ALA A 55 7.81 0.75 -6.83
C ALA A 55 7.11 1.56 -7.92
N VAL A 56 7.87 1.94 -8.96
CA VAL A 56 7.37 2.62 -10.15
C VAL A 56 7.83 1.90 -11.41
N SER A 57 7.04 1.94 -12.48
CA SER A 57 7.42 1.42 -13.79
C SER A 57 6.70 2.15 -14.92
N ALA A 58 7.40 2.33 -16.05
CA ALA A 58 6.83 2.78 -17.31
C ALA A 58 6.82 1.67 -18.39
N VAL A 59 7.25 0.46 -18.04
CA VAL A 59 7.45 -0.64 -18.99
C VAL A 59 6.20 -1.51 -19.06
N PRO A 60 5.62 -1.75 -20.26
CA PRO A 60 4.52 -2.70 -20.44
C PRO A 60 4.93 -4.11 -19.99
N GLY A 61 3.99 -4.82 -19.34
CA GLY A 61 4.22 -6.18 -18.87
C GLY A 61 4.96 -6.30 -17.55
N VAL A 62 5.59 -5.24 -17.01
CA VAL A 62 6.11 -5.24 -15.64
C VAL A 62 4.95 -5.19 -14.65
N VAL A 63 4.89 -6.16 -13.73
CA VAL A 63 3.86 -6.26 -12.70
C VAL A 63 4.43 -5.78 -11.38
N LEU A 64 3.88 -4.70 -10.82
CA LEU A 64 4.21 -4.23 -9.47
C LEU A 64 3.28 -4.86 -8.45
N ALA A 65 3.80 -5.24 -7.27
CA ALA A 65 3.04 -5.92 -6.24
C ALA A 65 3.34 -5.38 -4.84
N ILE A 66 2.28 -5.19 -4.04
CA ILE A 66 2.35 -4.85 -2.62
C ILE A 66 1.67 -5.94 -1.81
N LEU A 67 2.34 -6.42 -0.77
CA LEU A 67 1.81 -7.41 0.16
C LEU A 67 1.29 -6.72 1.43
N THR A 68 0.04 -6.97 1.79
CA THR A 68 -0.58 -6.37 2.98
C THR A 68 -1.42 -7.37 3.78
N ALA A 69 -1.56 -7.08 5.07
CA ALA A 69 -2.62 -7.50 5.97
C ALA A 69 -2.76 -6.36 6.99
N ASP A 70 -3.71 -5.47 6.75
CA ASP A 70 -4.05 -4.22 7.45
C ASP A 70 -3.36 -2.95 6.95
N CYS A 71 -2.08 -2.99 6.53
CA CYS A 71 -1.44 -1.83 5.93
C CYS A 71 -2.14 -1.44 4.62
N LEU A 72 -2.15 -0.14 4.29
CA LEU A 72 -2.82 0.36 3.09
C LEU A 72 -1.95 0.17 1.84
N PRO A 73 -2.40 -0.62 0.84
CA PRO A 73 -1.79 -0.62 -0.47
C PRO A 73 -2.36 0.54 -1.30
N VAL A 74 -1.51 1.31 -1.94
CA VAL A 74 -1.91 2.40 -2.85
C VAL A 74 -1.34 2.12 -4.23
N LEU A 75 -2.22 2.04 -5.23
CA LEU A 75 -1.85 1.86 -6.63
C LEU A 75 -2.02 3.18 -7.37
N PHE A 76 -1.06 3.53 -8.23
CA PHE A 76 -1.08 4.75 -9.01
C PHE A 76 -1.00 4.44 -10.50
N THR A 77 -1.64 5.28 -11.30
CA THR A 77 -1.44 5.29 -12.74
C THR A 77 -1.50 6.72 -13.27
N ALA A 78 -0.71 7.00 -14.30
CA ALA A 78 -0.90 8.19 -15.11
C ALA A 78 -2.24 8.11 -15.86
N HIS A 79 -2.92 9.22 -16.08
CA HIS A 79 -4.21 9.26 -16.78
C HIS A 79 -4.12 8.70 -18.21
N ASP A 80 -2.98 8.88 -18.88
CA ASP A 80 -2.69 8.34 -20.20
C ASP A 80 -2.18 6.89 -20.19
N GLY A 81 -2.04 6.28 -18.99
CA GLY A 81 -1.53 4.93 -18.80
C GLY A 81 -0.03 4.77 -19.05
N SER A 82 0.74 5.86 -19.21
CA SER A 82 2.17 5.82 -19.53
C SER A 82 3.05 5.31 -18.38
N GLU A 83 2.62 5.47 -17.15
CA GLU A 83 3.39 5.10 -15.94
C GLU A 83 2.49 4.59 -14.84
N ILE A 84 2.99 3.65 -14.04
CA ILE A 84 2.31 3.06 -12.89
C ILE A 84 3.22 3.07 -11.66
N ALA A 85 2.59 3.04 -10.47
CA ALA A 85 3.31 2.79 -9.23
C ALA A 85 2.45 1.99 -8.24
N ALA A 86 3.11 1.40 -7.25
CA ALA A 86 2.47 0.73 -6.13
C ALA A 86 3.23 1.05 -4.85
N ALA A 87 2.53 1.39 -3.77
CA ALA A 87 3.11 1.77 -2.49
C ALA A 87 2.48 1.01 -1.33
N HIS A 88 3.32 0.58 -0.39
CA HIS A 88 2.94 0.01 0.89
C HIS A 88 2.89 1.11 1.95
N ALA A 89 1.70 1.59 2.24
CA ALA A 89 1.46 2.67 3.19
C ALA A 89 0.96 2.13 4.54
N GLY A 90 1.78 1.35 5.24
CA GLY A 90 1.61 1.13 6.67
C GLY A 90 1.79 2.45 7.42
N TRP A 91 1.24 2.59 8.65
CA TRP A 91 1.24 3.87 9.34
C TRP A 91 2.64 4.53 9.45
N ARG A 92 3.72 3.74 9.61
CA ARG A 92 5.10 4.25 9.67
C ARG A 92 5.52 4.87 8.35
N GLY A 93 5.43 4.13 7.25
CA GLY A 93 5.75 4.63 5.92
C GLY A 93 4.86 5.80 5.50
N LEU A 94 3.56 5.71 5.81
CA LEU A 94 2.60 6.77 5.51
C LEU A 94 2.94 8.08 6.26
N SER A 95 3.23 8.00 7.57
CA SER A 95 3.65 9.19 8.34
C SER A 95 5.00 9.74 7.88
N ALA A 96 5.93 8.86 7.48
CA ALA A 96 7.26 9.25 6.99
C ALA A 96 7.25 9.79 5.54
N GLY A 97 6.16 9.64 4.77
CA GLY A 97 6.03 10.24 3.44
C GLY A 97 6.21 9.27 2.26
N VAL A 98 5.91 7.98 2.42
CA VAL A 98 6.03 7.00 1.32
C VAL A 98 5.19 7.36 0.09
N LEU A 99 4.03 7.98 0.27
CA LEU A 99 3.16 8.39 -0.84
C LEU A 99 3.76 9.55 -1.62
N GLU A 100 4.29 10.55 -0.92
CA GLU A 100 4.99 11.68 -1.52
C GLU A 100 6.27 11.23 -2.23
N ALA A 101 7.04 10.33 -1.63
CA ALA A 101 8.22 9.74 -2.25
C ALA A 101 7.86 8.98 -3.53
N THR A 102 6.74 8.24 -3.52
CA THR A 102 6.23 7.53 -4.69
C THR A 102 5.85 8.49 -5.81
N VAL A 103 5.07 9.54 -5.50
CA VAL A 103 4.67 10.57 -6.47
C VAL A 103 5.90 11.28 -7.04
N THR A 104 6.89 11.62 -6.21
CA THR A 104 8.14 12.26 -6.65
C THR A 104 8.97 11.35 -7.56
N ALA A 105 8.95 10.02 -7.35
CA ALA A 105 9.67 9.05 -8.18
C ALA A 105 9.00 8.84 -9.56
N MET A 106 7.72 9.17 -9.70
CA MET A 106 7.03 9.15 -10.98
C MET A 106 7.45 10.35 -11.85
N ARG A 107 7.56 10.12 -13.16
CA ARG A 107 7.88 11.18 -14.15
C ARG A 107 6.65 11.99 -14.54
N THR A 108 5.48 11.42 -14.32
CA THR A 108 4.18 12.04 -14.60
C THR A 108 3.87 13.12 -13.57
N ALA A 109 3.41 14.28 -14.00
CA ALA A 109 3.02 15.36 -13.10
C ALA A 109 1.90 14.91 -12.12
N PRO A 110 1.94 15.30 -10.84
CA PRO A 110 0.98 14.83 -9.83
C PRO A 110 -0.49 15.05 -10.21
N SER A 111 -0.81 16.17 -10.88
CA SER A 111 -2.17 16.47 -11.37
C SER A 111 -2.65 15.55 -12.49
N GLN A 112 -1.76 14.79 -13.11
CA GLN A 112 -2.06 13.79 -14.15
C GLN A 112 -2.02 12.35 -13.60
N LEU A 113 -1.91 12.20 -12.28
CA LEU A 113 -1.96 10.91 -11.61
C LEU A 113 -3.34 10.66 -11.02
N GLN A 114 -3.72 9.39 -11.01
CA GLN A 114 -4.80 8.90 -10.17
C GLN A 114 -4.28 7.82 -9.23
N ALA A 115 -4.87 7.76 -8.02
CA ALA A 115 -4.54 6.80 -7.00
C ALA A 115 -5.77 5.97 -6.61
N TRP A 116 -5.55 4.67 -6.37
CA TRP A 116 -6.56 3.78 -5.81
C TRP A 116 -6.09 3.25 -4.46
N LEU A 117 -6.93 3.44 -3.44
CA LEU A 117 -6.71 2.99 -2.07
C LEU A 117 -7.32 1.61 -1.90
N GLY A 118 -6.47 0.59 -1.76
CA GLY A 118 -6.88 -0.79 -1.62
C GLY A 118 -7.36 -1.18 -0.21
N PRO A 119 -7.64 -2.48 0.03
CA PRO A 119 -8.10 -2.96 1.33
C PRO A 119 -7.06 -2.75 2.43
N ALA A 120 -7.50 -2.12 3.54
CA ALA A 120 -6.69 -1.84 4.71
C ALA A 120 -7.52 -1.93 6.00
N ALA A 121 -6.89 -1.78 7.16
CA ALA A 121 -7.57 -1.61 8.43
C ALA A 121 -8.48 -0.36 8.38
N GLY A 122 -9.77 -0.56 8.53
CA GLY A 122 -10.78 0.49 8.39
C GLY A 122 -10.90 1.37 9.64
N PRO A 123 -11.47 2.59 9.48
CA PRO A 123 -11.47 3.62 10.52
C PRO A 123 -12.24 3.24 11.80
N HIS A 124 -13.18 2.31 11.71
CA HIS A 124 -14.00 1.90 12.86
C HIS A 124 -13.45 0.68 13.61
N ALA A 125 -12.29 0.13 13.18
CA ALA A 125 -11.70 -1.07 13.76
C ALA A 125 -10.20 -0.95 14.08
N TYR A 126 -9.54 0.09 13.56
CA TYR A 126 -8.11 0.27 13.71
C TYR A 126 -7.78 1.18 14.90
N GLU A 127 -7.78 0.61 16.11
CA GLU A 127 -7.35 1.33 17.33
C GLU A 127 -5.83 1.40 17.42
N VAL A 128 -5.29 2.59 17.73
CA VAL A 128 -3.87 2.91 17.82
C VAL A 128 -3.55 3.69 19.08
N GLY A 129 -2.28 3.71 19.49
CA GLY A 129 -1.77 4.51 20.60
C GLY A 129 -1.41 5.94 20.21
N ALA A 130 -0.94 6.70 21.21
CA ALA A 130 -0.53 8.10 21.04
C ALA A 130 0.62 8.23 20.03
N GLU A 131 1.54 7.29 20.01
CA GLU A 131 2.72 7.28 19.14
C GLU A 131 2.34 7.37 17.65
N VAL A 132 1.24 6.70 17.25
CA VAL A 132 0.75 6.77 15.87
C VAL A 132 0.14 8.12 15.57
N ARG A 133 -0.75 8.60 16.45
CA ARG A 133 -1.40 9.91 16.29
C ARG A 133 -0.38 11.04 16.24
N ASP A 134 0.56 11.04 17.16
CA ASP A 134 1.55 12.11 17.29
C ASP A 134 2.52 12.14 16.09
N ALA A 135 2.86 10.99 15.51
CA ALA A 135 3.65 10.91 14.27
C ALA A 135 3.02 11.66 13.10
N PHE A 136 1.69 11.72 13.01
CA PHE A 136 0.99 12.46 11.96
C PHE A 136 0.69 13.91 12.34
N VAL A 137 0.19 14.13 13.54
CA VAL A 137 -0.30 15.46 13.97
C VAL A 137 0.85 16.46 14.18
N SER A 138 2.04 15.98 14.56
CA SER A 138 3.24 16.83 14.65
C SER A 138 3.70 17.34 13.28
N MET A 139 3.44 16.61 12.20
CA MET A 139 3.80 17.02 10.84
C MET A 139 2.72 17.89 10.19
N ASP A 140 1.45 17.54 10.40
CA ASP A 140 0.29 18.32 9.92
C ASP A 140 -0.85 18.28 10.97
N PRO A 141 -1.18 19.39 11.63
CA PRO A 141 -2.29 19.46 12.58
C PRO A 141 -3.64 19.00 12.01
N LYS A 142 -3.86 19.11 10.68
CA LYS A 142 -5.09 18.63 10.02
C LYS A 142 -5.24 17.11 10.08
N ALA A 143 -4.15 16.37 10.29
CA ALA A 143 -4.17 14.94 10.48
C ALA A 143 -4.99 14.53 11.73
N ALA A 144 -5.17 15.41 12.71
CA ALA A 144 -6.00 15.16 13.88
C ALA A 144 -7.43 14.75 13.52
N LEU A 145 -7.95 15.21 12.38
CA LEU A 145 -9.28 14.84 11.86
C LEU A 145 -9.42 13.36 11.46
N ALA A 146 -8.33 12.62 11.36
CA ALA A 146 -8.31 11.19 11.06
C ALA A 146 -8.27 10.33 12.32
N PHE A 147 -8.39 10.92 13.50
CA PHE A 147 -8.30 10.21 14.78
C PHE A 147 -9.53 10.51 15.64
N GLU A 148 -10.25 9.46 16.03
CA GLU A 148 -11.37 9.53 16.95
C GLU A 148 -10.97 8.91 18.29
N ARG A 149 -11.10 9.65 19.40
CA ARG A 149 -10.70 9.19 20.74
C ARG A 149 -11.62 8.04 21.21
N THR A 150 -11.03 6.96 21.69
CA THR A 150 -11.73 5.81 22.26
C THR A 150 -11.60 5.77 23.78
N ARG A 151 -10.39 5.66 24.30
CA ARG A 151 -10.05 5.59 25.71
C ARG A 151 -8.77 6.40 25.99
N PRO A 152 -8.38 6.64 27.23
CA PRO A 152 -7.15 7.40 27.53
C PRO A 152 -5.94 6.83 26.77
N GLY A 153 -5.29 7.70 25.97
CA GLY A 153 -4.11 7.36 25.17
C GLY A 153 -4.37 6.52 23.90
N HIS A 154 -5.64 6.31 23.49
CA HIS A 154 -5.97 5.51 22.31
C HIS A 154 -7.01 6.19 21.41
N TRP A 155 -6.90 5.90 20.10
CA TRP A 155 -7.76 6.47 19.06
C TRP A 155 -8.06 5.42 17.99
N LEU A 156 -9.23 5.50 17.39
CA LEU A 156 -9.47 4.93 16.07
C LEU A 156 -8.77 5.78 15.02
N CYS A 157 -8.07 5.13 14.09
CA CYS A 157 -7.26 5.77 13.06
C CYS A 157 -7.84 5.50 11.67
N ASP A 158 -8.11 6.57 10.93
CA ASP A 158 -8.53 6.52 9.53
C ASP A 158 -7.32 6.64 8.59
N LEU A 159 -6.72 5.48 8.22
CA LEU A 159 -5.61 5.42 7.26
C LEU A 159 -6.00 5.99 5.89
N TYR A 160 -7.25 5.81 5.47
CA TYR A 160 -7.73 6.32 4.19
C TYR A 160 -7.77 7.84 4.15
N ARG A 161 -8.26 8.46 5.24
CA ARG A 161 -8.27 9.91 5.37
C ARG A 161 -6.86 10.50 5.40
N LEU A 162 -5.94 9.88 6.15
CA LEU A 162 -4.53 10.27 6.17
C LEU A 162 -3.90 10.18 4.78
N ALA A 163 -4.10 9.06 4.07
CA ALA A 163 -3.59 8.89 2.72
C ALA A 163 -4.14 9.94 1.74
N ARG A 164 -5.45 10.25 1.83
CA ARG A 164 -6.07 11.31 1.01
C ARG A 164 -5.48 12.69 1.29
N GLN A 165 -5.23 13.03 2.56
CA GLN A 165 -4.61 14.29 2.94
C GLN A 165 -3.19 14.40 2.35
N ARG A 166 -2.37 13.33 2.50
CA ARG A 166 -1.00 13.27 1.99
C ARG A 166 -0.95 13.36 0.46
N LEU A 167 -1.79 12.61 -0.23
CA LEU A 167 -1.89 12.63 -1.69
C LEU A 167 -2.35 13.99 -2.22
N ALA A 168 -3.36 14.60 -1.60
CA ALA A 168 -3.82 15.93 -1.97
C ALA A 168 -2.73 16.99 -1.79
N SER A 169 -1.95 16.90 -0.70
CA SER A 169 -0.81 17.79 -0.46
C SER A 169 0.31 17.56 -1.48
N ALA A 170 0.48 16.34 -2.01
CA ALA A 170 1.40 16.02 -3.08
C ALA A 170 0.87 16.39 -4.49
N GLY A 171 -0.35 16.95 -4.59
CA GLY A 171 -0.95 17.39 -5.85
C GLY A 171 -1.74 16.32 -6.61
N VAL A 172 -1.96 15.13 -6.00
CA VAL A 172 -2.82 14.08 -6.57
C VAL A 172 -4.24 14.25 -6.03
N THR A 173 -5.18 14.61 -6.90
CA THR A 173 -6.58 14.89 -6.52
C THR A 173 -7.57 13.81 -6.95
N ALA A 174 -7.24 13.01 -7.96
CA ALA A 174 -8.05 11.89 -8.42
C ALA A 174 -7.78 10.65 -7.54
N ILE A 175 -8.53 10.49 -6.44
CA ILE A 175 -8.30 9.44 -5.44
C ILE A 175 -9.56 8.59 -5.26
N TYR A 176 -9.45 7.30 -5.51
CA TYR A 176 -10.55 6.32 -5.51
C TYR A 176 -10.34 5.23 -4.44
N GLY A 177 -11.36 4.40 -4.20
CA GLY A 177 -11.30 3.30 -3.23
C GLY A 177 -11.38 3.78 -1.78
N GLY A 178 -10.82 3.00 -0.84
CA GLY A 178 -10.74 3.39 0.57
C GLY A 178 -12.04 3.20 1.36
N HIS A 179 -12.78 2.11 1.09
CA HIS A 179 -14.05 1.78 1.76
C HIS A 179 -14.09 0.33 2.29
N PHE A 180 -12.94 -0.32 2.35
CA PHE A 180 -12.81 -1.68 2.87
C PHE A 180 -12.33 -1.68 4.33
N CYS A 181 -12.55 -2.80 5.04
CA CYS A 181 -11.94 -3.03 6.35
C CYS A 181 -11.46 -4.47 6.46
N THR A 182 -10.15 -4.67 6.51
CA THR A 182 -9.54 -6.00 6.62
C THR A 182 -9.83 -6.66 7.95
N ILE A 183 -9.99 -5.87 9.01
CA ILE A 183 -10.26 -6.36 10.37
C ILE A 183 -11.69 -6.89 10.48
N SER A 184 -12.66 -6.18 9.89
CA SER A 184 -14.09 -6.44 10.06
C SER A 184 -14.68 -7.45 9.06
N ALA A 185 -13.92 -7.84 8.02
CA ALA A 185 -14.38 -8.75 6.97
C ALA A 185 -13.47 -9.99 6.83
N PRO A 186 -13.49 -10.92 7.82
CA PRO A 186 -12.58 -12.08 7.85
C PRO A 186 -12.77 -13.03 6.67
N GLU A 187 -13.97 -13.09 6.08
CA GLU A 187 -14.28 -13.95 4.93
C GLU A 187 -13.59 -13.47 3.64
N GLN A 188 -13.16 -12.20 3.59
CA GLN A 188 -12.60 -11.59 2.39
C GLN A 188 -11.11 -11.25 2.53
N TRP A 189 -10.66 -10.92 3.74
CA TRP A 189 -9.37 -10.30 3.95
C TRP A 189 -8.57 -10.94 5.09
N TYR A 190 -7.26 -11.13 4.86
CA TYR A 190 -6.31 -11.38 5.93
C TYR A 190 -6.11 -10.11 6.77
N SER A 191 -6.01 -10.29 8.09
CA SER A 191 -5.74 -9.20 9.03
C SER A 191 -4.72 -9.65 10.08
N HIS A 192 -3.60 -8.96 10.15
CA HIS A 192 -2.60 -9.18 11.19
C HIS A 192 -3.10 -8.73 12.56
N ARG A 193 -3.85 -7.63 12.60
CA ARG A 193 -4.43 -7.08 13.85
C ARG A 193 -5.43 -8.04 14.47
N ARG A 194 -6.26 -8.68 13.67
CA ARG A 194 -7.26 -9.65 14.14
C ARG A 194 -6.63 -10.99 14.50
N ASP A 195 -5.73 -11.50 13.66
CA ASP A 195 -5.32 -12.91 13.68
C ASP A 195 -3.90 -13.12 14.24
N GLY A 196 -3.11 -12.04 14.43
CA GLY A 196 -1.71 -12.11 14.83
C GLY A 196 -0.81 -12.68 13.74
N CYS A 197 -0.84 -14.01 13.53
CA CYS A 197 -0.19 -14.66 12.39
C CYS A 197 -1.21 -14.89 11.29
N SER A 198 -1.02 -14.28 10.13
CA SER A 198 -1.95 -14.38 9.00
C SER A 198 -1.23 -14.38 7.65
N GLY A 199 -1.93 -14.80 6.60
CA GLY A 199 -1.50 -14.64 5.21
C GLY A 199 -1.28 -13.17 4.82
N ARG A 200 -0.94 -12.96 3.55
CA ARG A 200 -0.86 -11.62 2.96
C ARG A 200 -1.67 -11.60 1.68
N MET A 201 -2.39 -10.51 1.46
CA MET A 201 -3.03 -10.18 0.20
C MET A 201 -1.99 -9.53 -0.71
N ALA A 202 -2.09 -9.76 -2.02
CA ALA A 202 -1.28 -9.08 -3.02
C ALA A 202 -2.15 -8.08 -3.79
N SER A 203 -1.81 -6.79 -3.71
CA SER A 203 -2.34 -5.77 -4.62
C SER A 203 -1.37 -5.61 -5.76
N VAL A 204 -1.85 -5.79 -7.00
CA VAL A 204 -1.00 -5.79 -8.20
C VAL A 204 -1.49 -4.77 -9.23
N ILE A 205 -0.54 -4.19 -9.95
CA ILE A 205 -0.81 -3.30 -11.08
C ILE A 205 0.22 -3.52 -12.18
N TYR A 206 -0.22 -3.48 -13.43
CA TYR A 206 0.64 -3.54 -14.60
C TYR A 206 0.04 -2.78 -15.78
N ARG A 207 0.91 -2.39 -16.71
CA ARG A 207 0.51 -1.83 -18.01
C ARG A 207 0.37 -2.98 -19.03
N LYS A 208 -0.72 -2.97 -19.76
CA LYS A 208 -0.84 -3.83 -20.95
C LYS A 208 0.09 -3.33 -22.07
N ALA A 209 0.55 -4.26 -22.89
CA ALA A 209 1.29 -3.95 -24.11
C ALA A 209 0.36 -3.27 -25.14
#